data_4267b91fabdd8b2835f7719a34a76050
#
_entry.id   4267b91fabdd8b2835f7719a34a76050
#
_cell.length_a   1.000
_cell.length_b   1.000
_cell.length_c   1.000
_cell.angle_alpha   90.00
_cell.angle_beta   90.00
_cell.angle_gamma   90.00
#
_symmetry.space_group_name_H-M   'P 1'
#
loop_
_entity.id
_entity.type
_entity.pdbx_description
1 polymer ?
#
loop_
_entity_poly.entity_id
_entity_poly.type
_entity_poly.pdbx_seq_one_letter_code
_entity_poly.pdbx_strand_id
1 'polypeptide(L)'
;AQDVQSVLYRYYLLMNLLVTAPQLADEVQAGSIPPPEDPQAVLGQAATLEGTKACAAEVLGRMTRLCYRHQNVRYSAEISRAKEFIRENYADSGISLHMVAAEVGFSPNHFSTVFSQETGQTFVEYLTAVRIEAAKHLLTCGNSRMSDIAFDVGYQDSHYFSYLFKKHVGVSPREYRSRSEER
;
A
#
# COMPACT_ATOMS: atom_id res chain seq x y z
N ALA A 1 25.23 45.04 4.61
CA ALA A 1 26.18 43.92 4.57
C ALA A 1 25.53 42.61 5.07
N GLN A 2 24.75 42.65 6.17
CA GLN A 2 24.08 41.44 6.69
C GLN A 2 23.03 40.87 5.73
N ASP A 3 22.28 41.71 5.00
CA ASP A 3 21.27 41.23 4.04
C ASP A 3 21.88 40.50 2.85
N VAL A 4 23.02 40.96 2.32
CA VAL A 4 23.67 40.29 1.17
C VAL A 4 24.21 38.91 1.55
N GLN A 5 24.82 38.76 2.74
CA GLN A 5 25.28 37.47 3.24
C GLN A 5 24.11 36.51 3.43
N SER A 6 22.99 36.98 3.94
CA SER A 6 21.78 36.19 4.12
C SER A 6 21.20 35.69 2.79
N VAL A 7 21.17 36.55 1.74
CA VAL A 7 20.72 36.15 0.38
C VAL A 7 21.67 35.13 -0.24
N LEU A 8 22.97 35.33 -0.15
CA LEU A 8 23.97 34.41 -0.67
C LEU A 8 23.91 33.05 0.02
N TYR A 9 23.68 33.04 1.33
CA TYR A 9 23.53 31.80 2.09
C TYR A 9 22.26 31.02 1.68
N ARG A 10 21.12 31.68 1.54
CA ARG A 10 19.88 31.10 1.05
C ARG A 10 20.02 30.57 -0.38
N TYR A 11 20.67 31.32 -1.27
CA TYR A 11 20.97 30.87 -2.62
C TYR A 11 21.84 29.61 -2.63
N TYR A 12 22.88 29.59 -1.81
CA TYR A 12 23.74 28.42 -1.66
C TYR A 12 22.95 27.17 -1.20
N LEU A 13 22.06 27.34 -0.22
CA LEU A 13 21.22 26.23 0.25
C LEU A 13 20.27 25.73 -0.84
N LEU A 14 19.62 26.61 -1.58
CA LEU A 14 18.73 26.22 -2.68
C LEU A 14 19.50 25.52 -3.80
N MET A 15 20.65 26.03 -4.19
CA MET A 15 21.48 25.41 -5.22
C MET A 15 21.97 24.02 -4.81
N ASN A 16 22.41 23.84 -3.56
CA ASN A 16 22.74 22.53 -3.06
C ASN A 16 21.54 21.56 -3.10
N LEU A 17 20.37 22.01 -2.68
CA LEU A 17 19.16 21.19 -2.73
C LEU A 17 18.81 20.81 -4.18
N LEU A 18 18.90 21.74 -5.12
CA LEU A 18 18.60 21.51 -6.53
C LEU A 18 19.61 20.58 -7.22
N VAL A 19 20.83 20.52 -6.74
CA VAL A 19 21.86 19.60 -7.25
C VAL A 19 21.76 18.23 -6.59
N THR A 20 21.54 18.17 -5.28
CA THR A 20 21.52 16.90 -4.53
C THR A 20 20.23 16.13 -4.70
N ALA A 21 19.08 16.81 -4.82
CA ALA A 21 17.78 16.14 -4.97
C ALA A 21 17.70 15.24 -6.23
N PRO A 22 18.16 15.67 -7.43
CA PRO A 22 18.25 14.79 -8.60
C PRO A 22 19.16 13.59 -8.37
N GLN A 23 20.34 13.80 -7.78
CA GLN A 23 21.32 12.72 -7.51
C GLN A 23 20.71 11.65 -6.60
N LEU A 24 20.05 12.06 -5.52
CA LEU A 24 19.35 11.13 -4.62
C LEU A 24 18.19 10.40 -5.32
N ALA A 25 17.45 11.09 -6.19
CA ALA A 25 16.38 10.47 -6.97
C ALA A 25 16.92 9.41 -7.94
N ASP A 26 18.07 9.66 -8.56
CA ASP A 26 18.75 8.69 -9.44
C ASP A 26 19.32 7.51 -8.64
N GLU A 27 19.92 7.73 -7.47
CA GLU A 27 20.42 6.66 -6.58
C GLU A 27 19.30 5.68 -6.15
N VAL A 28 18.10 6.20 -5.86
CA VAL A 28 16.94 5.35 -5.52
C VAL A 28 16.16 4.91 -6.75
N GLN A 29 16.65 5.18 -7.96
CA GLN A 29 15.99 4.86 -9.24
C GLN A 29 14.56 5.43 -9.37
N ALA A 30 14.26 6.52 -8.67
CA ALA A 30 12.93 7.13 -8.62
C ALA A 30 12.58 7.99 -9.86
N GLY A 31 13.51 8.11 -10.80
CA GLY A 31 13.39 8.95 -12.00
C GLY A 31 14.12 10.28 -11.88
N SER A 32 14.27 10.99 -13.00
CA SER A 32 15.04 12.24 -13.08
C SER A 32 14.20 13.43 -12.62
N ILE A 33 14.79 14.28 -11.79
CA ILE A 33 14.31 15.62 -11.48
C ILE A 33 15.09 16.58 -12.39
N PRO A 34 14.45 17.25 -13.36
CA PRO A 34 15.15 18.17 -14.22
C PRO A 34 15.73 19.34 -13.39
N PRO A 35 16.95 19.81 -13.69
CA PRO A 35 17.49 21.00 -13.07
C PRO A 35 16.60 22.22 -13.35
N PRO A 36 16.71 23.30 -12.56
CA PRO A 36 15.96 24.51 -12.83
C PRO A 36 16.34 25.06 -14.21
N GLU A 37 15.32 25.41 -15.00
CA GLU A 37 15.53 25.95 -16.37
C GLU A 37 16.23 27.30 -16.35
N ASP A 38 16.06 28.07 -15.28
CA ASP A 38 16.65 29.40 -15.12
C ASP A 38 17.28 29.60 -13.72
N PRO A 39 18.61 29.63 -13.62
CA PRO A 39 19.31 29.95 -12.38
C PRO A 39 19.01 31.34 -11.82
N GLN A 40 18.61 32.31 -12.66
CA GLN A 40 18.25 33.64 -12.21
C GLN A 40 16.91 33.65 -11.45
N ALA A 41 15.98 32.80 -11.84
CA ALA A 41 14.72 32.61 -11.10
C ALA A 41 14.98 32.09 -9.68
N VAL A 42 15.94 31.17 -9.50
CA VAL A 42 16.36 30.69 -8.19
C VAL A 42 16.96 31.78 -7.33
N LEU A 43 17.77 32.66 -7.93
CA LEU A 43 18.33 33.81 -7.23
C LEU A 43 17.22 34.80 -6.76
N GLY A 44 16.21 35.04 -7.61
CA GLY A 44 15.03 35.84 -7.26
C GLY A 44 14.26 35.23 -6.08
N GLN A 45 14.08 33.93 -6.03
CA GLN A 45 13.43 33.23 -4.91
C GLN A 45 14.27 33.28 -3.63
N ALA A 46 15.60 33.21 -3.72
CA ALA A 46 16.50 33.34 -2.59
C ALA A 46 16.53 34.75 -1.97
N ALA A 47 16.03 35.77 -2.68
CA ALA A 47 15.99 37.15 -2.18
C ALA A 47 15.17 37.29 -0.89
N THR A 48 14.12 36.48 -0.72
CA THR A 48 13.28 36.48 0.48
C THR A 48 13.28 35.15 1.19
N LEU A 49 13.04 35.14 2.50
CA LEU A 49 12.91 33.90 3.28
C LEU A 49 11.70 33.05 2.82
N GLU A 50 10.60 33.72 2.49
CA GLU A 50 9.38 33.03 2.01
C GLU A 50 9.59 32.41 0.64
N GLY A 51 10.24 33.08 -0.30
CA GLY A 51 10.60 32.51 -1.58
C GLY A 51 11.54 31.30 -1.46
N THR A 52 12.52 31.37 -0.53
CA THR A 52 13.40 30.26 -0.21
C THR A 52 12.62 29.05 0.29
N LYS A 53 11.71 29.25 1.24
CA LYS A 53 10.86 28.16 1.79
C LYS A 53 9.94 27.55 0.71
N ALA A 54 9.33 28.40 -0.11
CA ALA A 54 8.43 27.95 -1.18
C ALA A 54 9.19 27.09 -2.21
N CYS A 55 10.35 27.53 -2.65
CA CYS A 55 11.20 26.77 -3.58
C CYS A 55 11.66 25.43 -2.98
N ALA A 56 12.15 25.44 -1.74
CA ALA A 56 12.57 24.23 -1.06
C ALA A 56 11.40 23.25 -0.88
N ALA A 57 10.22 23.72 -0.49
CA ALA A 57 9.03 22.89 -0.33
C ALA A 57 8.58 22.27 -1.67
N GLU A 58 8.67 23.02 -2.76
CA GLU A 58 8.35 22.51 -4.10
C GLU A 58 9.30 21.40 -4.52
N VAL A 59 10.62 21.60 -4.40
CA VAL A 59 11.63 20.60 -4.75
C VAL A 59 11.46 19.32 -3.92
N LEU A 60 11.33 19.46 -2.61
CA LEU A 60 11.11 18.32 -1.70
C LEU A 60 9.79 17.62 -2.00
N GLY A 61 8.73 18.36 -2.29
CA GLY A 61 7.44 17.81 -2.68
C GLY A 61 7.49 17.02 -4.00
N ARG A 62 8.25 17.50 -4.99
CA ARG A 62 8.50 16.78 -6.26
C ARG A 62 9.30 15.50 -6.01
N MET A 63 10.36 15.57 -5.23
CA MET A 63 11.17 14.41 -4.85
C MET A 63 10.34 13.35 -4.12
N THR A 64 9.56 13.76 -3.12
CA THR A 64 8.68 12.85 -2.37
C THR A 64 7.66 12.15 -3.30
N ARG A 65 7.03 12.90 -4.22
CA ARG A 65 6.09 12.32 -5.20
C ARG A 65 6.78 11.32 -6.16
N LEU A 66 8.00 11.61 -6.59
CA LEU A 66 8.75 10.69 -7.45
C LEU A 66 9.14 9.41 -6.71
N CYS A 67 9.68 9.53 -5.51
CA CYS A 67 10.01 8.39 -4.66
C CYS A 67 8.76 7.54 -4.36
N TYR A 68 7.62 8.18 -4.05
CA TYR A 68 6.37 7.49 -3.80
C TYR A 68 5.86 6.74 -5.04
N ARG A 69 5.89 7.37 -6.22
CA ARG A 69 5.52 6.72 -7.48
C ARG A 69 6.42 5.52 -7.80
N HIS A 70 7.72 5.68 -7.59
CA HIS A 70 8.68 4.60 -7.83
C HIS A 70 8.47 3.42 -6.88
N GLN A 71 8.23 3.69 -5.59
CA GLN A 71 7.89 2.64 -4.63
C GLN A 71 6.61 1.90 -5.02
N ASN A 72 5.56 2.60 -5.45
CA ASN A 72 4.30 1.97 -5.85
C ASN A 72 4.48 1.08 -7.10
N VAL A 73 5.24 1.52 -8.10
CA VAL A 73 5.55 0.68 -9.27
C VAL A 73 6.43 -0.50 -8.87
N ARG A 74 7.38 -0.29 -7.96
CA ARG A 74 8.33 -1.31 -7.51
C ARG A 74 7.66 -2.45 -6.74
N TYR A 75 6.64 -2.17 -5.93
CA TYR A 75 5.99 -3.19 -5.10
C TYR A 75 4.70 -3.75 -5.69
N SER A 76 4.22 -3.21 -6.79
CA SER A 76 3.00 -3.67 -7.45
C SER A 76 3.07 -5.14 -7.87
N ALA A 77 4.21 -5.59 -8.37
CA ALA A 77 4.42 -7.00 -8.76
C ALA A 77 4.43 -7.93 -7.54
N GLU A 78 5.14 -7.55 -6.48
CA GLU A 78 5.22 -8.31 -5.23
C GLU A 78 3.87 -8.38 -4.52
N ILE A 79 3.12 -7.28 -4.50
CA ILE A 79 1.77 -7.27 -3.92
C ILE A 79 0.80 -8.09 -4.77
N SER A 80 0.93 -8.09 -6.09
CA SER A 80 0.14 -8.96 -6.98
C SER A 80 0.43 -10.44 -6.71
N ARG A 81 1.71 -10.82 -6.57
CA ARG A 81 2.13 -12.18 -6.17
C ARG A 81 1.59 -12.55 -4.79
N ALA A 82 1.68 -11.64 -3.81
CA ALA A 82 1.12 -11.86 -2.47
C ALA A 82 -0.39 -12.12 -2.51
N LYS A 83 -1.14 -11.34 -3.29
CA LYS A 83 -2.59 -11.55 -3.48
C LYS A 83 -2.89 -12.90 -4.12
N GLU A 84 -2.10 -13.32 -5.09
CA GLU A 84 -2.25 -14.62 -5.75
C GLU A 84 -1.95 -15.76 -4.78
N PHE A 85 -0.84 -15.69 -4.06
CA PHE A 85 -0.50 -16.67 -3.02
C PHE A 85 -1.60 -16.79 -1.95
N ILE A 86 -2.19 -15.67 -1.50
CA ILE A 86 -3.31 -15.69 -0.56
C ILE A 86 -4.53 -16.39 -1.17
N ARG A 87 -4.85 -16.13 -2.45
CA ARG A 87 -5.99 -16.78 -3.14
C ARG A 87 -5.80 -18.26 -3.37
N GLU A 88 -4.58 -18.71 -3.56
CA GLU A 88 -4.26 -20.13 -3.72
C GLU A 88 -4.25 -20.89 -2.38
N ASN A 89 -3.90 -20.20 -1.30
CA ASN A 89 -3.67 -20.82 0.01
C ASN A 89 -4.67 -20.39 1.10
N TYR A 90 -5.75 -19.69 0.76
CA TYR A 90 -6.71 -19.16 1.76
C TYR A 90 -7.36 -20.26 2.60
N ALA A 91 -7.52 -21.47 2.05
CA ALA A 91 -8.12 -22.61 2.74
C ALA A 91 -7.20 -23.21 3.83
N ASP A 92 -5.89 -22.94 3.77
CA ASP A 92 -4.99 -23.33 4.85
C ASP A 92 -5.26 -22.46 6.10
N SER A 93 -5.65 -23.12 7.19
CA SER A 93 -5.87 -22.44 8.48
C SER A 93 -4.59 -21.87 9.08
N GLY A 94 -3.42 -22.34 8.65
CA GLY A 94 -2.09 -21.91 9.09
C GLY A 94 -1.52 -20.72 8.31
N ILE A 95 -2.17 -20.25 7.23
CA ILE A 95 -1.67 -19.11 6.46
C ILE A 95 -1.49 -17.88 7.35
N SER A 96 -0.32 -17.29 7.29
CA SER A 96 0.05 -16.17 8.14
C SER A 96 0.71 -15.04 7.35
N LEU A 97 0.70 -13.83 7.91
CA LEU A 97 1.41 -12.68 7.36
C LEU A 97 2.90 -12.99 7.12
N HIS A 98 3.53 -13.76 8.02
CA HIS A 98 4.93 -14.14 7.89
C HIS A 98 5.20 -15.00 6.66
N MET A 99 4.31 -15.96 6.37
CA MET A 99 4.43 -16.83 5.19
C MET A 99 4.30 -16.03 3.90
N VAL A 100 3.31 -15.15 3.82
CA VAL A 100 3.09 -14.32 2.63
C VAL A 100 4.22 -13.30 2.44
N ALA A 101 4.73 -12.71 3.53
CA ALA A 101 5.88 -11.82 3.47
C ALA A 101 7.14 -12.53 2.95
N ALA A 102 7.39 -13.76 3.43
CA ALA A 102 8.52 -14.58 2.99
C ALA A 102 8.41 -14.94 1.49
N GLU A 103 7.20 -15.27 1.00
CA GLU A 103 6.95 -15.58 -0.41
C GLU A 103 7.35 -14.44 -1.35
N VAL A 104 7.15 -13.20 -0.93
CA VAL A 104 7.50 -12.02 -1.74
C VAL A 104 8.86 -11.41 -1.38
N GLY A 105 9.61 -12.03 -0.45
CA GLY A 105 10.96 -11.58 -0.05
C GLY A 105 10.95 -10.34 0.86
N PHE A 106 9.86 -10.09 1.59
CA PHE A 106 9.75 -8.96 2.51
C PHE A 106 9.87 -9.39 3.97
N SER A 107 10.35 -8.47 4.83
CA SER A 107 10.15 -8.64 6.26
C SER A 107 8.66 -8.46 6.61
N PRO A 108 8.15 -9.12 7.67
CA PRO A 108 6.73 -9.03 8.05
C PRO A 108 6.24 -7.60 8.27
N ASN A 109 7.04 -6.75 8.91
CA ASN A 109 6.71 -5.35 9.16
C ASN A 109 6.64 -4.54 7.85
N HIS A 110 7.60 -4.75 6.95
CA HIS A 110 7.63 -4.10 5.65
C HIS A 110 6.44 -4.53 4.79
N PHE A 111 6.17 -5.84 4.72
CA PHE A 111 5.02 -6.38 4.03
C PHE A 111 3.70 -5.79 4.54
N SER A 112 3.48 -5.79 5.86
CA SER A 112 2.26 -5.24 6.46
C SER A 112 2.01 -3.79 6.05
N THR A 113 3.07 -2.96 6.06
CA THR A 113 2.98 -1.55 5.68
C THR A 113 2.66 -1.39 4.20
N VAL A 114 3.45 -2.04 3.32
CA VAL A 114 3.29 -1.94 1.86
C VAL A 114 1.95 -2.52 1.43
N PHE A 115 1.58 -3.70 1.96
CA PHE A 115 0.31 -4.34 1.62
C PHE A 115 -0.89 -3.47 1.96
N SER A 116 -0.89 -2.87 3.16
CA SER A 116 -1.98 -1.96 3.58
C SER A 116 -2.04 -0.68 2.75
N GLN A 117 -0.89 -0.13 2.37
CA GLN A 117 -0.82 1.06 1.51
C GLN A 117 -1.35 0.79 0.10
N GLU A 118 -0.97 -0.35 -0.50
CA GLU A 118 -1.33 -0.71 -1.86
C GLU A 118 -2.77 -1.24 -2.01
N THR A 119 -3.30 -1.89 -0.97
CA THR A 119 -4.61 -2.53 -1.02
C THR A 119 -5.70 -1.75 -0.29
N GLY A 120 -5.33 -0.80 0.57
CA GLY A 120 -6.25 -0.12 1.48
C GLY A 120 -6.77 -0.99 2.62
N GLN A 121 -6.23 -2.21 2.79
CA GLN A 121 -6.69 -3.22 3.74
C GLN A 121 -5.50 -3.89 4.41
N THR A 122 -5.67 -4.34 5.65
CA THR A 122 -4.70 -5.21 6.30
C THR A 122 -4.71 -6.61 5.67
N PHE A 123 -3.63 -7.37 5.87
CA PHE A 123 -3.57 -8.79 5.44
C PHE A 123 -4.75 -9.62 5.96
N VAL A 124 -5.11 -9.43 7.24
CA VAL A 124 -6.21 -10.18 7.88
C VAL A 124 -7.56 -9.83 7.26
N GLU A 125 -7.81 -8.58 6.98
CA GLU A 125 -9.03 -8.12 6.31
C GLU A 125 -9.14 -8.67 4.89
N TYR A 126 -8.03 -8.64 4.14
CA TYR A 126 -7.98 -9.19 2.79
C TYR A 126 -8.19 -10.71 2.77
N LEU A 127 -7.49 -11.47 3.63
CA LEU A 127 -7.69 -12.91 3.77
C LEU A 127 -9.13 -13.26 4.16
N THR A 128 -9.70 -12.50 5.11
CA THR A 128 -11.10 -12.68 5.52
C THR A 128 -12.04 -12.47 4.34
N ALA A 129 -11.85 -11.40 3.57
CA ALA A 129 -12.68 -11.12 2.38
C ALA A 129 -12.60 -12.27 1.36
N VAL A 130 -11.39 -12.77 1.06
CA VAL A 130 -11.20 -13.93 0.15
C VAL A 130 -11.94 -15.16 0.65
N ARG A 131 -11.81 -15.50 1.93
CA ARG A 131 -12.50 -16.64 2.55
C ARG A 131 -14.02 -16.49 2.52
N ILE A 132 -14.54 -15.30 2.77
CA ILE A 132 -15.99 -15.03 2.74
C ILE A 132 -16.53 -15.15 1.31
N GLU A 133 -15.81 -14.66 0.29
CA GLU A 133 -16.22 -14.85 -1.10
C GLU A 133 -16.22 -16.33 -1.51
N ALA A 134 -15.21 -17.09 -1.13
CA ALA A 134 -15.19 -18.54 -1.35
C ALA A 134 -16.37 -19.24 -0.63
N ALA A 135 -16.67 -18.85 0.61
CA ALA A 135 -17.80 -19.38 1.36
C ALA A 135 -19.15 -19.09 0.68
N LYS A 136 -19.34 -17.88 0.16
CA LYS A 136 -20.56 -17.53 -0.61
C LYS A 136 -20.76 -18.49 -1.78
N HIS A 137 -19.69 -18.78 -2.52
CA HIS A 137 -19.75 -19.72 -3.63
C HIS A 137 -20.14 -21.14 -3.17
N LEU A 138 -19.50 -21.65 -2.12
CA LEU A 138 -19.83 -22.97 -1.57
C LEU A 138 -21.26 -23.05 -1.01
N LEU A 139 -21.76 -21.97 -0.45
CA LEU A 139 -23.13 -21.89 0.06
C LEU A 139 -24.18 -21.94 -1.05
N THR A 140 -23.87 -21.44 -2.24
CA THR A 140 -24.79 -21.41 -3.39
C THR A 140 -24.71 -22.63 -4.29
N CYS A 141 -23.56 -23.31 -4.32
CA CYS A 141 -23.30 -24.43 -5.25
C CYS A 141 -23.50 -25.82 -4.62
N GLY A 142 -23.79 -25.94 -3.31
CA GLY A 142 -23.82 -27.25 -2.66
C GLY A 142 -24.61 -27.31 -1.36
N ASN A 143 -24.88 -28.55 -0.94
CA ASN A 143 -25.62 -28.86 0.31
C ASN A 143 -24.69 -29.24 1.49
N SER A 144 -23.42 -28.83 1.44
CA SER A 144 -22.42 -29.10 2.49
C SER A 144 -22.87 -28.51 3.84
N ARG A 145 -22.50 -29.16 4.96
CA ARG A 145 -22.79 -28.62 6.29
C ARG A 145 -22.04 -27.32 6.52
N MET A 146 -22.59 -26.46 7.36
CA MET A 146 -21.95 -25.15 7.68
C MET A 146 -20.57 -25.33 8.31
N SER A 147 -20.37 -26.38 9.12
CA SER A 147 -19.06 -26.75 9.67
C SER A 147 -18.05 -27.09 8.58
N ASP A 148 -18.48 -27.86 7.58
CA ASP A 148 -17.58 -28.32 6.50
C ASP A 148 -17.17 -27.14 5.64
N ILE A 149 -18.11 -26.26 5.29
CA ILE A 149 -17.80 -25.00 4.58
C ILE A 149 -16.82 -24.12 5.38
N ALA A 150 -17.01 -24.03 6.71
CA ALA A 150 -16.07 -23.27 7.53
C ALA A 150 -14.65 -23.85 7.44
N PHE A 151 -14.51 -25.18 7.51
CA PHE A 151 -13.22 -25.87 7.34
C PHE A 151 -12.66 -25.68 5.94
N ASP A 152 -13.46 -25.86 4.90
CA ASP A 152 -13.04 -25.75 3.49
C ASP A 152 -12.51 -24.36 3.15
N VAL A 153 -12.98 -23.33 3.85
CA VAL A 153 -12.48 -21.95 3.67
C VAL A 153 -11.43 -21.54 4.71
N GLY A 154 -10.90 -22.47 5.48
CA GLY A 154 -9.75 -22.28 6.38
C GLY A 154 -10.07 -21.80 7.78
N TYR A 155 -11.32 -21.95 8.27
CA TYR A 155 -11.67 -21.68 9.67
C TYR A 155 -11.79 -22.98 10.47
N GLN A 156 -11.09 -23.06 11.59
CA GLN A 156 -11.18 -24.20 12.51
C GLN A 156 -12.43 -24.15 13.41
N ASP A 157 -13.01 -22.96 13.61
CA ASP A 157 -14.21 -22.74 14.42
C ASP A 157 -15.35 -22.22 13.53
N SER A 158 -16.40 -23.03 13.41
CA SER A 158 -17.60 -22.71 12.62
C SER A 158 -18.45 -21.58 13.23
N HIS A 159 -18.37 -21.38 14.56
CA HIS A 159 -19.07 -20.27 15.21
C HIS A 159 -18.38 -18.93 14.89
N TYR A 160 -17.04 -18.90 14.96
CA TYR A 160 -16.26 -17.75 14.58
C TYR A 160 -16.44 -17.41 13.08
N PHE A 161 -16.44 -18.43 12.22
CA PHE A 161 -16.78 -18.27 10.81
C PHE A 161 -18.15 -17.61 10.62
N SER A 162 -19.19 -18.13 11.28
CA SER A 162 -20.57 -17.62 11.17
C SER A 162 -20.67 -16.17 11.62
N TYR A 163 -19.94 -15.80 12.69
CA TYR A 163 -19.84 -14.42 13.16
C TYR A 163 -19.21 -13.50 12.12
N LEU A 164 -18.04 -13.89 11.57
CA LEU A 164 -17.34 -13.09 10.55
C LEU A 164 -18.17 -12.97 9.26
N PHE A 165 -18.78 -14.07 8.82
CA PHE A 165 -19.65 -14.05 7.64
C PHE A 165 -20.81 -13.05 7.83
N LYS A 166 -21.51 -13.11 8.96
CA LYS A 166 -22.60 -12.16 9.26
C LYS A 166 -22.09 -10.73 9.34
N LYS A 167 -20.92 -10.50 9.91
CA LYS A 167 -20.29 -9.17 9.98
C LYS A 167 -19.98 -8.58 8.60
N HIS A 168 -19.52 -9.41 7.65
CA HIS A 168 -19.12 -8.97 6.32
C HIS A 168 -20.28 -8.93 5.30
N VAL A 169 -21.26 -9.84 5.44
CA VAL A 169 -22.35 -10.02 4.47
C VAL A 169 -23.66 -9.41 4.96
N GLY A 170 -23.79 -9.17 6.27
CA GLY A 170 -25.01 -8.64 6.90
C GLY A 170 -26.03 -9.69 7.31
N VAL A 171 -25.92 -10.92 6.78
CA VAL A 171 -26.82 -12.06 7.10
C VAL A 171 -25.99 -13.28 7.48
N SER A 172 -26.59 -14.23 8.22
CA SER A 172 -25.91 -15.48 8.57
C SER A 172 -25.67 -16.37 7.34
N PRO A 173 -24.69 -17.29 7.36
CA PRO A 173 -24.46 -18.24 6.27
C PRO A 173 -25.71 -19.06 5.92
N ARG A 174 -26.51 -19.42 6.92
CA ARG A 174 -27.75 -20.18 6.72
C ARG A 174 -28.82 -19.34 6.00
N GLU A 175 -29.02 -18.10 6.42
CA GLU A 175 -29.93 -17.16 5.75
C GLU A 175 -29.47 -16.84 4.33
N TYR A 176 -28.15 -16.73 4.10
CA TYR A 176 -27.60 -16.50 2.78
C TYR A 176 -27.93 -17.66 1.82
N ARG A 177 -27.75 -18.91 2.26
CA ARG A 177 -28.12 -20.11 1.49
C ARG A 177 -29.60 -20.12 1.13
N SER A 178 -30.49 -19.97 2.13
CA SER A 178 -31.94 -19.97 1.88
C SER A 178 -32.38 -18.93 0.84
N ARG A 179 -31.81 -17.74 0.89
CA ARG A 179 -32.09 -16.69 -0.10
C ARG A 179 -31.57 -16.99 -1.51
N SER A 180 -30.56 -17.83 -1.63
CA SER A 180 -30.01 -18.22 -2.93
C SER A 180 -30.80 -19.36 -3.58
N GLU A 181 -31.48 -20.20 -2.76
CA GLU A 181 -32.36 -21.30 -3.23
C GLU A 181 -33.73 -20.78 -3.72
N GLU A 182 -34.13 -19.57 -3.30
CA GLU A 182 -35.39 -18.93 -3.70
C GLU A 182 -35.30 -18.11 -5.01
N ARG A 183 -34.10 -18.02 -5.63
CA ARG A 183 -33.86 -17.28 -6.88
C ARG A 183 -33.68 -18.20 -8.06
#